data_f91a4311eed85eb615251239c43b3798
#
_entry.id   f91a4311eed85eb615251239c43b3798
#
_cell.length_a   1.000
_cell.length_b   1.000
_cell.length_c   1.000
_cell.angle_alpha   90.00
_cell.angle_beta   90.00
_cell.angle_gamma   90.00
#
_symmetry.space_group_name_H-M   'P 1'
#
loop_
_entity.id
_entity.type
_entity.pdbx_description
1 polymer ?
#
loop_
_entity_poly.entity_id
_entity_poly.type
_entity_poly.pdbx_seq_one_letter_code
_entity_poly.pdbx_strand_id
1 'polypeptide(L)'
;FLPEAKQTLRSAEVCIERMNDIRDMKAGCLNIGSTFSFIPLLKDTVLLFMKQYPDIKLNIHCHDMETLMRMVKERELDVALSYKPTIVCHEIESHILFDNRLAVVVSERHPLADAEKVCCADLKRYPFVMPAKGLQARNTFDLITRGSGIHFNIRLEINEVNVIIDL
;
A
#
# COMPACT_ATOMS: atom_id res chain seq x y z
N PHE A 1 21.14 -22.14 10.82
CA PHE A 1 20.31 -23.29 11.22
C PHE A 1 18.85 -22.87 11.55
N LEU A 2 18.61 -21.81 12.32
CA LEU A 2 17.26 -21.38 12.68
C LEU A 2 16.43 -20.88 11.47
N PRO A 3 16.98 -20.08 10.54
CA PRO A 3 16.27 -19.67 9.32
C PRO A 3 15.89 -20.85 8.43
N GLU A 4 16.80 -21.79 8.22
CA GLU A 4 16.59 -22.97 7.38
C GLU A 4 15.54 -23.91 7.97
N ALA A 5 15.56 -24.09 9.30
CA ALA A 5 14.54 -24.86 10.01
C ALA A 5 13.15 -24.24 9.88
N LYS A 6 13.04 -22.91 10.02
CA LYS A 6 11.78 -22.18 9.78
C LYS A 6 11.30 -22.32 8.34
N GLN A 7 12.20 -22.26 7.38
CA GLN A 7 11.86 -22.42 5.97
C GLN A 7 11.35 -23.83 5.65
N THR A 8 11.96 -24.85 6.26
CA THR A 8 11.52 -26.25 6.10
C THR A 8 10.16 -26.50 6.71
N LEU A 9 9.92 -26.00 7.93
CA LEU A 9 8.60 -26.07 8.58
C LEU A 9 7.53 -25.38 7.73
N ARG A 10 7.80 -24.20 7.24
CA ARG A 10 6.89 -23.45 6.37
C ARG A 10 6.60 -24.19 5.06
N SER A 11 7.62 -24.79 4.44
CA SER A 11 7.43 -25.59 3.23
C SER A 11 6.54 -26.80 3.49
N ALA A 12 6.65 -27.42 4.65
CA ALA A 12 5.77 -28.52 5.08
C ALA A 12 4.33 -28.04 5.32
N GLU A 13 4.15 -26.91 6.00
CA GLU A 13 2.83 -26.29 6.21
C GLU A 13 2.15 -25.95 4.88
N VAL A 14 2.87 -25.32 3.94
CA VAL A 14 2.35 -25.00 2.60
C VAL A 14 1.99 -26.28 1.83
N CYS A 15 2.75 -27.38 1.98
CA CYS A 15 2.39 -28.65 1.38
C CYS A 15 1.10 -29.22 1.97
N ILE A 16 0.93 -29.13 3.27
CA ILE A 16 -0.30 -29.61 3.97
C ILE A 16 -1.51 -28.75 3.55
N GLU A 17 -1.35 -27.42 3.50
CA GLU A 17 -2.38 -26.51 3.03
C GLU A 17 -2.79 -26.82 1.58
N ARG A 18 -1.83 -26.96 0.66
CA ARG A 18 -2.12 -27.34 -0.73
C ARG A 18 -2.79 -28.70 -0.86
N MET A 19 -2.45 -29.68 -0.02
CA MET A 19 -3.12 -30.97 0.01
C MET A 19 -4.58 -30.84 0.52
N ASN A 20 -4.81 -29.95 1.47
CA ASN A 20 -6.16 -29.68 1.97
C ASN A 20 -6.98 -28.89 0.93
N ASP A 21 -6.37 -27.93 0.22
CA ASP A 21 -7.00 -27.16 -0.87
C ASP A 21 -7.43 -28.07 -2.04
N ILE A 22 -6.65 -29.11 -2.35
CA ILE A 22 -7.00 -30.11 -3.38
C ILE A 22 -8.14 -31.01 -2.91
N ARG A 23 -8.26 -31.23 -1.61
CA ARG A 23 -9.25 -32.16 -1.06
C ARG A 23 -10.66 -31.57 -0.93
N ASP A 24 -10.73 -30.28 -0.60
CA ASP A 24 -12.03 -29.60 -0.40
C ASP A 24 -11.92 -28.09 -0.63
N MET A 25 -11.70 -27.52 -1.71
CA MET A 25 -11.67 -26.08 -2.08
C MET A 25 -12.42 -25.07 -1.14
N LYS A 26 -12.64 -25.39 0.13
CA LYS A 26 -13.56 -24.70 1.03
C LYS A 26 -12.94 -24.19 2.34
N ALA A 27 -11.76 -24.60 2.71
CA ALA A 27 -11.14 -24.15 3.96
C ALA A 27 -9.66 -23.83 3.74
N GLY A 28 -9.21 -22.70 4.24
CA GLY A 28 -7.83 -22.25 4.12
C GLY A 28 -7.61 -20.92 4.82
N CYS A 29 -6.39 -20.42 4.77
CA CYS A 29 -6.02 -19.12 5.28
C CYS A 29 -5.35 -18.31 4.18
N LEU A 30 -5.80 -17.09 3.93
CA LEU A 30 -5.21 -16.17 2.98
C LEU A 30 -4.62 -14.96 3.74
N ASN A 31 -3.31 -14.78 3.63
CA ASN A 31 -2.56 -13.71 4.24
C ASN A 31 -2.36 -12.59 3.22
N ILE A 32 -3.04 -11.47 3.43
CA ILE A 32 -3.06 -10.33 2.52
C ILE A 32 -2.28 -9.18 3.13
N GLY A 33 -1.29 -8.67 2.41
CA GLY A 33 -0.61 -7.44 2.75
C GLY A 33 -1.26 -6.24 2.06
N SER A 34 -1.27 -5.08 2.72
CA SER A 34 -1.70 -3.84 2.09
C SER A 34 -0.93 -2.65 2.63
N THR A 35 -0.62 -1.68 1.79
CA THR A 35 -0.26 -0.36 2.30
C THR A 35 -1.50 0.36 2.84
N PHE A 36 -1.31 1.23 3.82
CA PHE A 36 -2.42 1.92 4.50
C PHE A 36 -3.37 2.63 3.53
N SER A 37 -2.85 3.21 2.45
CA SER A 37 -3.63 3.95 1.45
C SER A 37 -4.64 3.09 0.68
N PHE A 38 -4.45 1.78 0.63
CA PHE A 38 -5.35 0.86 -0.09
C PHE A 38 -6.36 0.14 0.80
N ILE A 39 -6.32 0.35 2.12
CA ILE A 39 -7.29 -0.25 3.05
C ILE A 39 -8.76 0.07 2.69
N PRO A 40 -9.12 1.33 2.35
CA PRO A 40 -10.50 1.64 1.96
C PRO A 40 -10.96 0.84 0.73
N LEU A 41 -10.07 0.66 -0.25
CA LEU A 41 -10.36 -0.14 -1.46
C LEU A 41 -10.49 -1.64 -1.14
N LEU A 42 -9.65 -2.13 -0.25
CA LEU A 42 -9.64 -3.55 0.14
C LEU A 42 -10.90 -3.94 0.91
N LYS A 43 -11.48 -3.03 1.70
CA LYS A 43 -12.64 -3.28 2.55
C LYS A 43 -13.81 -3.92 1.79
N ASP A 44 -14.24 -3.33 0.70
CA ASP A 44 -15.40 -3.81 -0.06
C ASP A 44 -15.11 -5.15 -0.73
N THR A 45 -13.89 -5.31 -1.25
CA THR A 45 -13.43 -6.57 -1.85
C THR A 45 -13.40 -7.69 -0.82
N VAL A 46 -12.89 -7.42 0.39
CA VAL A 46 -12.84 -8.39 1.49
C VAL A 46 -14.25 -8.82 1.91
N LEU A 47 -15.18 -7.88 2.04
CA LEU A 47 -16.57 -8.20 2.39
C LEU A 47 -17.25 -9.09 1.34
N LEU A 48 -17.00 -8.84 0.05
CA LEU A 48 -17.51 -9.69 -1.03
C LEU A 48 -16.86 -11.08 -1.00
N PHE A 49 -15.55 -11.13 -0.81
CA PHE A 49 -14.81 -12.38 -0.74
C PHE A 49 -15.29 -13.27 0.42
N MET A 50 -15.43 -12.71 1.63
CA MET A 50 -15.91 -13.43 2.81
C MET A 50 -17.34 -13.98 2.60
N LYS A 51 -18.17 -13.28 1.83
CA LYS A 51 -19.52 -13.71 1.48
C LYS A 51 -19.52 -14.91 0.54
N GLN A 52 -18.58 -14.93 -0.41
CA GLN A 52 -18.45 -15.97 -1.41
C GLN A 52 -17.70 -17.20 -0.88
N TYR A 53 -16.75 -16.99 0.02
CA TYR A 53 -15.87 -18.03 0.58
C TYR A 53 -15.87 -17.98 2.12
N PRO A 54 -16.97 -18.37 2.76
CA PRO A 54 -17.15 -18.20 4.21
C PRO A 54 -16.19 -19.02 5.07
N ASP A 55 -15.66 -20.11 4.52
CA ASP A 55 -14.77 -21.03 5.23
C ASP A 55 -13.29 -20.65 5.09
N ILE A 56 -12.97 -19.60 4.31
CA ILE A 56 -11.60 -19.10 4.17
C ILE A 56 -11.34 -18.02 5.21
N LYS A 57 -10.33 -18.22 6.04
CA LYS A 57 -9.86 -17.22 6.99
C LYS A 57 -8.99 -16.19 6.28
N LEU A 58 -9.30 -14.92 6.45
CA LEU A 58 -8.48 -13.81 5.96
C LEU A 58 -7.67 -13.18 7.09
N ASN A 59 -6.36 -13.03 6.88
CA ASN A 59 -5.49 -12.22 7.73
C ASN A 59 -5.01 -11.02 6.90
N ILE A 60 -5.21 -9.81 7.40
CA ILE A 60 -4.80 -8.59 6.71
C ILE A 60 -3.69 -7.92 7.51
N HIS A 61 -2.57 -7.68 6.85
CA HIS A 61 -1.37 -7.06 7.40
C HIS A 61 -1.13 -5.70 6.74
N CYS A 62 -1.01 -4.63 7.54
CA CYS A 62 -0.78 -3.28 7.04
C CYS A 62 0.66 -2.86 7.34
N HIS A 63 1.44 -2.64 6.29
CA HIS A 63 2.83 -2.23 6.39
C HIS A 63 3.20 -1.26 5.26
N ASP A 64 4.41 -0.70 5.33
CA ASP A 64 5.02 -0.01 4.21
C ASP A 64 5.36 -0.99 3.07
N MET A 65 5.58 -0.44 1.88
CA MET A 65 5.83 -1.23 0.66
C MET A 65 7.05 -2.15 0.81
N GLU A 66 8.13 -1.69 1.41
CA GLU A 66 9.38 -2.45 1.52
C GLU A 66 9.18 -3.68 2.41
N THR A 67 8.53 -3.50 3.55
CA THR A 67 8.15 -4.59 4.47
C THR A 67 7.24 -5.59 3.78
N LEU A 68 6.21 -5.14 3.05
CA LEU A 68 5.29 -6.02 2.32
C LEU A 68 6.03 -6.85 1.26
N MET A 69 6.93 -6.25 0.50
CA MET A 69 7.72 -6.95 -0.51
C MET A 69 8.59 -8.02 0.10
N ARG A 70 9.23 -7.74 1.25
CA ARG A 70 10.00 -8.73 2.00
C ARG A 70 9.10 -9.89 2.47
N MET A 71 7.94 -9.58 3.05
CA MET A 71 7.00 -10.59 3.56
C MET A 71 6.46 -11.50 2.44
N VAL A 72 6.19 -10.95 1.25
CA VAL A 72 5.79 -11.76 0.08
C VAL A 72 6.95 -12.67 -0.36
N LYS A 73 8.17 -12.12 -0.44
CA LYS A 73 9.36 -12.90 -0.80
C LYS A 73 9.63 -14.05 0.20
N GLU A 74 9.44 -13.78 1.49
CA GLU A 74 9.59 -14.76 2.56
C GLU A 74 8.37 -15.68 2.69
N ARG A 75 7.37 -15.53 1.82
CA ARG A 75 6.11 -16.29 1.83
C ARG A 75 5.32 -16.15 3.13
N GLU A 76 5.47 -15.02 3.81
CA GLU A 76 4.65 -14.64 4.97
C GLU A 76 3.29 -14.10 4.54
N LEU A 77 3.22 -13.58 3.33
CA LEU A 77 2.01 -13.14 2.66
C LEU A 77 1.83 -13.92 1.36
N ASP A 78 0.59 -14.23 1.05
CA ASP A 78 0.20 -14.85 -0.22
C ASP A 78 0.10 -13.81 -1.33
N VAL A 79 -0.37 -12.61 -0.98
CA VAL A 79 -0.53 -11.48 -1.90
C VAL A 79 -0.35 -10.16 -1.15
N ALA A 80 0.14 -9.13 -1.86
CA ALA A 80 0.20 -7.78 -1.32
C ALA A 80 -0.35 -6.75 -2.31
N LEU A 81 -1.19 -5.85 -1.80
CA LEU A 81 -1.68 -4.67 -2.52
C LEU A 81 -0.80 -3.47 -2.16
N SER A 82 -0.03 -3.01 -3.13
CA SER A 82 1.00 -1.99 -2.92
C SER A 82 1.18 -1.12 -4.15
N TYR A 83 1.97 -0.07 -4.00
CA TYR A 83 2.45 0.69 -5.15
C TYR A 83 3.50 -0.11 -5.92
N LYS A 84 3.68 0.25 -7.21
CA LYS A 84 4.72 -0.36 -8.02
C LYS A 84 6.10 -0.08 -7.40
N PRO A 85 6.89 -1.12 -7.10
CA PRO A 85 8.23 -0.94 -6.54
C PRO A 85 9.16 -0.29 -7.59
N THR A 86 10.07 0.55 -7.11
CA THR A 86 11.08 1.17 -7.96
C THR A 86 12.11 0.15 -8.45
N ILE A 87 12.38 -0.89 -7.66
CA ILE A 87 13.29 -1.97 -7.98
C ILE A 87 12.45 -3.21 -8.33
N VAL A 88 12.68 -3.74 -9.53
CA VAL A 88 12.01 -4.97 -9.97
C VAL A 88 12.60 -6.17 -9.22
N CYS A 89 11.74 -6.90 -8.52
CA CYS A 89 12.10 -8.16 -7.89
C CYS A 89 11.62 -9.30 -8.79
N HIS A 90 12.54 -10.04 -9.38
CA HIS A 90 12.22 -11.15 -10.29
C HIS A 90 11.57 -12.36 -9.60
N GLU A 91 11.63 -12.40 -8.29
CA GLU A 91 11.05 -13.49 -7.48
C GLU A 91 9.58 -13.25 -7.14
N ILE A 92 9.04 -12.06 -7.45
CA ILE A 92 7.66 -11.68 -7.17
C ILE A 92 6.97 -11.34 -8.47
N GLU A 93 5.88 -12.04 -8.76
CA GLU A 93 4.99 -11.70 -9.84
C GLU A 93 4.14 -10.47 -9.45
N SER A 94 4.04 -9.49 -10.35
CA SER A 94 3.28 -8.28 -10.09
C SER A 94 2.34 -7.94 -11.24
N HIS A 95 1.09 -7.57 -10.89
CA HIS A 95 0.06 -7.17 -11.82
C HIS A 95 -0.37 -5.74 -11.53
N ILE A 96 -0.42 -4.91 -12.58
CA ILE A 96 -0.92 -3.54 -12.47
C ILE A 96 -2.44 -3.59 -12.44
N LEU A 97 -3.04 -3.08 -11.37
CA LEU A 97 -4.49 -3.00 -11.24
C LEU A 97 -5.05 -1.69 -11.80
N PHE A 98 -4.39 -0.57 -11.52
CA PHE A 98 -4.77 0.75 -12.02
C PHE A 98 -3.62 1.74 -11.87
N ASP A 99 -3.72 2.85 -12.61
CA ASP A 99 -2.84 3.99 -12.45
C ASP A 99 -3.47 5.02 -11.50
N ASN A 100 -2.60 5.69 -10.74
CA ASN A 100 -3.00 6.66 -9.76
C ASN A 100 -2.18 7.95 -9.93
N ARG A 101 -2.72 9.09 -9.56
CA ARG A 101 -2.08 10.40 -9.67
C ARG A 101 -2.01 11.08 -8.32
N LEU A 102 -0.94 11.84 -8.11
CA LEU A 102 -0.85 12.71 -6.96
C LEU A 102 -1.79 13.92 -7.17
N ALA A 103 -2.60 14.21 -6.17
CA ALA A 103 -3.51 15.33 -6.18
C ALA A 103 -3.25 16.24 -4.97
N VAL A 104 -3.57 17.51 -5.12
CA VAL A 104 -3.61 18.48 -4.03
C VAL A 104 -5.04 18.53 -3.51
N VAL A 105 -5.20 18.33 -2.21
CA VAL A 105 -6.49 18.45 -1.54
C VAL A 105 -6.54 19.81 -0.85
N VAL A 106 -7.62 20.53 -1.04
CA VAL A 106 -7.86 21.84 -0.43
C VAL A 106 -9.33 21.98 -0.02
N SER A 107 -9.62 22.88 0.90
CA SER A 107 -11.01 23.21 1.23
C SER A 107 -11.71 23.90 0.05
N GLU A 108 -13.03 23.80 -0.01
CA GLU A 108 -13.85 24.44 -1.06
C GLU A 108 -13.65 25.96 -1.19
N ARG A 109 -13.22 26.60 -0.11
CA ARG A 109 -12.99 28.06 -0.06
C ARG A 109 -11.54 28.45 -0.38
N HIS A 110 -10.68 27.48 -0.67
CA HIS A 110 -9.28 27.76 -0.96
C HIS A 110 -9.12 28.38 -2.37
N PRO A 111 -8.19 29.33 -2.57
CA PRO A 111 -7.98 29.95 -3.88
C PRO A 111 -7.64 28.98 -5.03
N LEU A 112 -7.22 27.78 -4.71
CA LEU A 112 -6.93 26.72 -5.70
C LEU A 112 -8.10 25.73 -5.87
N ALA A 113 -9.24 25.92 -5.22
CA ALA A 113 -10.36 24.96 -5.26
C ALA A 113 -10.90 24.72 -6.67
N ASP A 114 -10.98 25.80 -7.47
CA ASP A 114 -11.49 25.75 -8.86
C ASP A 114 -10.39 25.45 -9.90
N ALA A 115 -9.16 25.19 -9.48
CA ALA A 115 -8.03 24.97 -10.38
C ALA A 115 -8.05 23.52 -10.88
N GLU A 116 -8.25 23.31 -12.16
CA GLU A 116 -8.14 21.97 -12.79
C GLU A 116 -6.76 21.36 -12.67
N LYS A 117 -5.73 22.20 -12.66
CA LYS A 117 -4.33 21.80 -12.53
C LYS A 117 -3.57 22.79 -11.65
N VAL A 118 -2.73 22.25 -10.80
CA VAL A 118 -1.87 23.02 -9.90
C VAL A 118 -0.41 22.68 -10.19
N CYS A 119 0.41 23.68 -10.40
CA CYS A 119 1.84 23.47 -10.54
C CYS A 119 2.58 23.69 -9.20
N CYS A 120 3.79 23.15 -9.09
CA CYS A 120 4.59 23.29 -7.87
C CYS A 120 4.86 24.74 -7.47
N ALA A 121 4.93 25.66 -8.44
CA ALA A 121 5.13 27.08 -8.18
C ALA A 121 3.92 27.74 -7.48
N ASP A 122 2.71 27.29 -7.77
CA ASP A 122 1.49 27.78 -7.09
C ASP A 122 1.47 27.36 -5.65
N LEU A 123 1.89 26.13 -5.38
CA LEU A 123 1.91 25.53 -4.05
C LEU A 123 2.87 26.24 -3.10
N LYS A 124 3.95 26.84 -3.59
CA LYS A 124 4.92 27.61 -2.80
C LYS A 124 4.28 28.70 -1.94
N ARG A 125 3.14 29.23 -2.37
CA ARG A 125 2.45 30.39 -1.73
C ARG A 125 1.68 29.99 -0.48
N TYR A 126 1.44 28.68 -0.27
CA TYR A 126 0.53 28.21 0.76
C TYR A 126 1.25 27.28 1.76
N PRO A 127 0.80 27.26 3.01
CA PRO A 127 1.28 26.28 3.96
C PRO A 127 0.78 24.88 3.59
N PHE A 128 1.61 23.88 3.84
CA PHE A 128 1.36 22.49 3.50
C PHE A 128 1.19 21.59 4.71
N VAL A 129 0.26 20.67 4.59
CA VAL A 129 0.25 19.42 5.35
C VAL A 129 0.73 18.32 4.41
N MET A 130 1.69 17.54 4.83
CA MET A 130 2.32 16.53 4.00
C MET A 130 2.33 15.16 4.68
N PRO A 131 2.22 14.08 3.90
CA PRO A 131 2.59 12.76 4.40
C PRO A 131 4.04 12.73 4.88
N ALA A 132 4.31 11.95 5.92
CA ALA A 132 5.67 11.76 6.44
C ALA A 132 6.59 11.13 5.37
N LYS A 133 7.89 11.36 5.54
CA LYS A 133 8.92 10.76 4.68
C LYS A 133 8.81 9.23 4.71
N GLY A 134 9.03 8.61 3.54
CA GLY A 134 8.88 7.17 3.37
C GLY A 134 7.51 6.74 2.85
N LEU A 135 6.46 7.56 3.02
CA LEU A 135 5.17 7.29 2.39
C LEU A 135 5.21 7.61 0.89
N GLN A 136 4.51 6.81 0.09
CA GLN A 136 4.58 6.89 -1.37
C GLN A 136 4.20 8.27 -1.93
N ALA A 137 3.15 8.89 -1.41
CA ALA A 137 2.74 10.23 -1.85
C ALA A 137 3.84 11.26 -1.60
N ARG A 138 4.54 11.18 -0.45
CA ARG A 138 5.67 12.04 -0.13
C ARG A 138 6.87 11.74 -1.04
N ASN A 139 7.22 10.49 -1.23
CA ASN A 139 8.32 10.08 -2.11
C ASN A 139 8.10 10.55 -3.54
N THR A 140 6.87 10.44 -4.04
CA THR A 140 6.48 10.93 -5.37
C THR A 140 6.58 12.45 -5.46
N PHE A 141 6.09 13.17 -4.45
CA PHE A 141 6.20 14.63 -4.40
C PHE A 141 7.67 15.09 -4.39
N ASP A 142 8.49 14.49 -3.54
CA ASP A 142 9.91 14.80 -3.43
C ASP A 142 10.65 14.51 -4.75
N LEU A 143 10.27 13.46 -5.48
CA LEU A 143 10.81 13.11 -6.78
C LEU A 143 10.44 14.17 -7.85
N ILE A 144 9.16 14.55 -7.92
CA ILE A 144 8.65 15.56 -8.88
C ILE A 144 9.29 16.92 -8.63
N THR A 145 9.52 17.28 -7.37
CA THR A 145 10.06 18.58 -6.99
C THR A 145 11.58 18.61 -6.91
N ARG A 146 12.23 17.46 -7.07
CA ARG A 146 13.70 17.36 -7.06
C ARG A 146 14.31 18.25 -8.14
N GLY A 147 15.24 19.13 -7.73
CA GLY A 147 15.92 20.06 -8.64
C GLY A 147 15.12 21.30 -9.01
N SER A 148 13.89 21.48 -8.55
CA SER A 148 13.09 22.68 -8.84
C SER A 148 13.57 23.95 -8.11
N GLY A 149 14.38 23.81 -7.06
CA GLY A 149 14.80 24.92 -6.20
C GLY A 149 13.65 25.56 -5.40
N ILE A 150 12.48 24.95 -5.40
CA ILE A 150 11.30 25.46 -4.68
C ILE A 150 11.35 25.01 -3.24
N HIS A 151 11.27 25.96 -2.31
CA HIS A 151 11.09 25.67 -0.89
C HIS A 151 9.61 25.73 -0.54
N PHE A 152 9.09 24.63 -0.01
CA PHE A 152 7.70 24.49 0.42
C PHE A 152 7.57 24.76 1.92
N ASN A 153 6.54 25.48 2.33
CA ASN A 153 6.24 25.75 3.73
C ASN A 153 5.45 24.57 4.34
N ILE A 154 6.17 23.51 4.70
CA ILE A 154 5.55 22.34 5.34
C ILE A 154 5.31 22.66 6.82
N ARG A 155 4.04 22.73 7.23
CA ARG A 155 3.62 23.06 8.59
C ARG A 155 3.32 21.84 9.45
N LEU A 156 2.99 20.72 8.81
CA LEU A 156 2.69 19.45 9.46
C LEU A 156 3.17 18.31 8.58
N GLU A 157 3.87 17.36 9.15
CA GLU A 157 4.16 16.06 8.57
C GLU A 157 3.49 14.98 9.43
N ILE A 158 2.75 14.08 8.79
CA ILE A 158 2.00 13.02 9.50
C ILE A 158 2.07 11.71 8.73
N ASN A 159 2.17 10.62 9.44
CA ASN A 159 2.23 9.27 8.85
C ASN A 159 0.85 8.64 8.64
N GLU A 160 -0.21 9.26 9.14
CA GLU A 160 -1.60 8.80 8.99
C GLU A 160 -2.34 9.63 7.94
N VAL A 161 -2.54 9.04 6.75
CA VAL A 161 -3.10 9.76 5.60
C VAL A 161 -4.55 10.18 5.81
N ASN A 162 -5.35 9.37 6.53
CA ASN A 162 -6.76 9.71 6.77
C ASN A 162 -6.91 11.01 7.57
N VAL A 163 -6.01 11.24 8.53
CA VAL A 163 -6.00 12.50 9.29
C VAL A 163 -5.72 13.71 8.40
N ILE A 164 -4.93 13.56 7.33
CA ILE A 164 -4.67 14.65 6.37
C ILE A 164 -5.95 15.06 5.63
N ILE A 165 -6.83 14.11 5.35
CA ILE A 165 -8.07 14.35 4.62
C ILE A 165 -9.13 15.00 5.54
N ASP A 166 -9.06 14.71 6.83
CA ASP A 166 -9.99 15.22 7.82
C ASP A 166 -9.64 16.64 8.33
N LEU A 167 -8.44 17.17 8.01
CA LEU A 167 -7.97 18.50 8.37
C LEU A 167 -8.43 19.59 7.38
#